data_d329ad49b6c77573c499f4ed20cbe866
#
_entry.id   d329ad49b6c77573c499f4ed20cbe866
#
_cell.length_a   1.000
_cell.length_b   1.000
_cell.length_c   1.000
_cell.angle_alpha   90.00
_cell.angle_beta   90.00
_cell.angle_gamma   90.00
#
_symmetry.space_group_name_H-M   'P 1'
#
loop_
_entity.id
_entity.type
_entity.pdbx_description
1 polymer ?
#
loop_
_entity_poly.entity_id
_entity_poly.type
_entity_poly.pdbx_seq_one_letter_code
_entity_poly.pdbx_strand_id
1 'polypeptide(L)' 'MKNIVLTEFLIKITNVSKEIAEADACKIEHVISDEVFAGIKNYLNEA' A
#
# COMPACT_ATOMS: atom_id res chain seq x y z
N MET A 1 1.33 6.04 -8.78
CA MET A 1 2.57 5.81 -8.00
C MET A 1 2.32 4.76 -6.96
N LYS A 2 3.19 3.77 -6.93
CA LYS A 2 3.01 2.61 -6.06
C LYS A 2 2.94 2.98 -4.59
N ASN A 3 3.76 3.94 -4.18
CA ASN A 3 3.84 4.21 -2.77
C ASN A 3 2.59 4.93 -2.22
N ILE A 4 1.87 5.68 -3.05
CA ILE A 4 0.60 6.27 -2.64
C ILE A 4 -0.44 5.19 -2.40
N VAL A 5 -0.53 4.24 -3.33
CA VAL A 5 -1.48 3.13 -3.23
C VAL A 5 -1.16 2.27 -2.00
N LEU A 6 0.12 1.94 -1.81
CA LEU A 6 0.53 1.13 -0.67
C LEU A 6 0.29 1.83 0.65
N THR A 7 0.54 3.14 0.70
CA THR A 7 0.28 3.92 1.91
C THR A 7 -1.20 3.87 2.28
N GLU A 8 -2.08 4.11 1.31
CA GLU A 8 -3.52 4.05 1.57
C GLU A 8 -3.96 2.67 2.02
N PHE A 9 -3.43 1.64 1.37
CA PHE A 9 -3.75 0.27 1.73
C PHE A 9 -3.35 -0.04 3.17
N LEU A 10 -2.13 0.34 3.55
CA LEU A 10 -1.64 0.06 4.89
C LEU A 10 -2.44 0.79 5.95
N ILE A 11 -2.78 2.05 5.72
CA ILE A 11 -3.61 2.79 6.65
C ILE A 11 -4.96 2.12 6.81
N LYS A 12 -5.55 1.68 5.71
CA LYS A 12 -6.88 1.08 5.72
C LYS A 12 -6.92 -0.22 6.52
N ILE A 13 -5.91 -1.06 6.35
CA ILE A 13 -5.95 -2.40 6.97
C ILE A 13 -5.35 -2.43 8.37
N THR A 14 -4.45 -1.50 8.71
CA THR A 14 -3.75 -1.54 10.00
C THR A 14 -4.07 -0.35 10.90
N ASN A 15 -4.63 0.72 10.33
CA ASN A 15 -4.95 1.94 11.05
C ASN A 15 -3.73 2.63 11.68
N VAL A 16 -2.54 2.41 11.11
CA VAL A 16 -1.35 3.12 11.56
C VAL A 16 -1.36 4.55 11.03
N SER A 17 -0.50 5.40 11.58
CA SER A 17 -0.39 6.77 11.13
C SER A 17 0.11 6.84 9.70
N LYS A 18 -0.17 7.95 9.03
CA LYS A 18 0.29 8.17 7.66
C LYS A 18 1.81 8.09 7.57
N GLU A 19 2.50 8.62 8.57
CA GLU A 19 3.97 8.63 8.59
C GLU A 19 4.53 7.22 8.60
N ILE A 20 3.97 6.36 9.45
CA ILE A 20 4.41 4.98 9.52
C ILE A 20 4.09 4.26 8.22
N ALA A 21 2.88 4.46 7.69
CA ALA A 21 2.46 3.81 6.45
C ALA A 21 3.36 4.23 5.28
N GLU A 22 3.72 5.51 5.21
CA GLU A 22 4.59 5.99 4.13
C GLU A 22 5.98 5.38 4.21
N ALA A 23 6.52 5.27 5.41
CA ALA A 23 7.84 4.69 5.59
C ALA A 23 7.86 3.22 5.15
N ASP A 24 6.85 2.47 5.54
CA ASP A 24 6.76 1.06 5.16
C ASP A 24 6.45 0.88 3.68
N ALA A 25 5.56 1.72 3.14
CA ALA A 25 5.22 1.65 1.71
C ALA A 25 6.44 1.87 0.83
N CYS A 26 7.32 2.77 1.24
CA CYS A 26 8.55 3.04 0.50
C CYS A 26 9.44 1.80 0.42
N LYS A 27 9.49 1.01 1.49
CA LYS A 27 10.26 -0.22 1.51
C LYS A 27 9.58 -1.33 0.72
N ILE A 28 8.27 -1.46 0.89
CA ILE A 28 7.50 -2.52 0.23
C ILE A 28 7.54 -2.37 -1.28
N GLU A 29 7.49 -1.15 -1.79
CA GLU A 29 7.43 -0.93 -3.24
C GLU A 29 8.67 -1.47 -3.96
N HIS A 30 9.77 -1.66 -3.25
CA HIS A 30 11.01 -2.18 -3.85
C HIS A 30 11.02 -3.71 -3.94
N VAL A 31 10.15 -4.38 -3.20
CA VAL A 31 10.18 -5.85 -3.12
C VAL A 31 8.88 -6.51 -3.55
N ILE A 32 7.80 -5.75 -3.67
CA ILE A 32 6.49 -6.31 -3.98
C ILE A 32 6.39 -6.66 -5.46
N SER A 33 5.75 -7.79 -5.77
CA SER A 33 5.52 -8.18 -7.15
C SER A 33 4.41 -7.35 -7.78
N ASP A 34 4.39 -7.29 -9.10
CA ASP A 34 3.33 -6.59 -9.82
C ASP A 34 1.97 -7.23 -9.58
N GLU A 35 1.95 -8.55 -9.44
CA GLU A 35 0.71 -9.29 -9.20
C GLU A 35 0.09 -8.91 -7.86
N VAL A 36 0.92 -8.86 -6.81
CA VAL A 36 0.43 -8.49 -5.49
C VAL A 36 -0.01 -7.02 -5.48
N PHE A 37 0.75 -6.16 -6.13
CA PHE A 37 0.40 -4.75 -6.20
C PHE A 37 -0.96 -4.57 -6.92
N ALA A 38 -1.18 -5.30 -8.01
CA ALA A 38 -2.45 -5.22 -8.73
C ALA A 38 -3.61 -5.67 -7.84
N GLY A 39 -3.40 -6.70 -7.03
CA GLY A 39 -4.41 -7.15 -6.08
C GLY A 39 -4.75 -6.10 -5.05
N ILE A 40 -3.74 -5.40 -4.56
CA ILE A 40 -3.95 -4.32 -3.60
C ILE A 40 -4.77 -3.20 -4.22
N LYS A 41 -4.45 -2.81 -5.45
CA LYS A 41 -5.21 -1.78 -6.15
C LYS A 41 -6.67 -2.18 -6.33
N ASN A 42 -6.89 -3.43 -6.71
CA ASN A 42 -8.25 -3.93 -6.87
C ASN A 42 -9.02 -3.89 -5.56
N TYR A 43 -8.37 -4.26 -4.48
CA TYR A 43 -8.99 -4.23 -3.16
C TYR A 43 -9.45 -2.82 -2.80
N LEU A 44 -8.58 -1.83 -3.03
CA LEU A 44 -8.91 -0.45 -2.71
C LEU A 44 -10.04 0.08 -3.59
N ASN A 45 -10.06 -0.31 -4.86
CA ASN A 45 -11.10 0.16 -5.78
C ASN A 45 -12.46 -0.44 -5.47
N GLU A 46 -12.49 -1.65 -4.93
CA GLU A 46 -13.74 -2.31 -4.57
C GLU A 46 -14.31 -1.81 -3.26
N ALA A 47 -13.49 -1.23 -2.44
CA ALA A 47 -13.92 -0.70 -1.16
C ALA A 47 -14.58 0.64 -1.31
#